data_c5dc95f0e40703292b048d4f7f75d3be
#
_entry.id   c5dc95f0e40703292b048d4f7f75d3be
#
_cell.length_a   1.000
_cell.length_b   1.000
_cell.length_c   1.000
_cell.angle_alpha   90.00
_cell.angle_beta   90.00
_cell.angle_gamma   90.00
#
_symmetry.space_group_name_H-M   'P 1'
#
loop_
_entity.id
_entity.type
_entity.pdbx_description
1 polymer ?
#
loop_
_entity_poly.entity_id
_entity_poly.type
_entity_poly.pdbx_seq_one_letter_code
_entity_poly.pdbx_strand_id
1 'polypeptide(L)' 'MDNLQNEQDFSRIVREHKSTIYTVCYMFSKNEDEVNDLFQEVLINLWKGLQNFRGESD' A
#
# COMPACT_ATOMS: atom_id res chain seq x y z
N MET A 1 -2.96 -20.60 -0.22
CA MET A 1 -1.61 -20.40 -0.68
C MET A 1 -1.42 -19.04 -1.25
N ASP A 2 -2.16 -18.73 -2.29
CA ASP A 2 -1.98 -17.45 -2.95
C ASP A 2 -2.25 -16.28 -2.02
N ASN A 3 -3.24 -16.42 -1.15
CA ASN A 3 -3.55 -15.37 -0.22
C ASN A 3 -2.40 -15.10 0.75
N LEU A 4 -1.80 -16.17 1.23
CA LEU A 4 -0.68 -16.02 2.16
C LEU A 4 0.49 -15.35 1.47
N GLN A 5 0.75 -15.74 0.23
CA GLN A 5 1.84 -15.14 -0.52
C GLN A 5 1.58 -13.66 -0.77
N ASN A 6 0.35 -13.32 -1.12
CA ASN A 6 0.00 -11.93 -1.35
C ASN A 6 0.19 -11.10 -0.10
N GLU A 7 -0.18 -11.65 1.04
CA GLU A 7 -0.01 -10.94 2.29
C GLU A 7 1.46 -10.71 2.61
N GLN A 8 2.28 -11.71 2.36
CA GLN A 8 3.71 -11.57 2.62
C GLN A 8 4.34 -10.56 1.68
N ASP A 9 3.96 -10.60 0.41
CA ASP A 9 4.46 -9.62 -0.55
C ASP A 9 4.04 -8.21 -0.16
N PHE A 10 2.78 -8.06 0.21
CA PHE A 10 2.26 -6.77 0.62
C PHE A 10 3.02 -6.23 1.83
N SER A 11 3.19 -7.05 2.85
CA SER A 11 3.88 -6.63 4.05
C SER A 11 5.30 -6.21 3.75
N ARG A 12 5.98 -6.96 2.89
CA ARG A 12 7.36 -6.65 2.57
C ARG A 12 7.46 -5.33 1.80
N ILE A 13 6.60 -5.14 0.82
CA ILE A 13 6.61 -3.92 0.04
C ILE A 13 6.35 -2.72 0.94
N VAL A 14 5.35 -2.82 1.80
CA VAL A 14 5.03 -1.72 2.70
C VAL A 14 6.21 -1.43 3.62
N ARG A 15 6.82 -2.47 4.17
CA ARG A 15 7.91 -2.27 5.10
C ARG A 15 9.11 -1.61 4.41
N GLU A 16 9.40 -2.05 3.20
CA GLU A 16 10.56 -1.53 2.49
C GLU A 16 10.35 -0.11 2.00
N HIS A 17 9.11 0.23 1.66
CA HIS A 17 8.83 1.54 1.07
C HIS A 17 8.03 2.45 1.97
N LYS A 18 7.88 2.07 3.22
CA LYS A 18 7.05 2.84 4.15
C LYS A 18 7.50 4.28 4.23
N SER A 19 8.80 4.47 4.38
CA SER A 19 9.35 5.81 4.52
C SER A 19 9.07 6.65 3.29
N THR A 20 9.26 6.06 2.12
CA THR A 20 9.00 6.77 0.88
C THR A 20 7.53 7.12 0.75
N ILE A 21 6.65 6.17 1.09
CA ILE A 21 5.22 6.41 0.99
C ILE A 21 4.81 7.53 1.92
N TYR A 22 5.32 7.53 3.15
CA TYR A 22 5.01 8.59 4.09
C TYR A 22 5.49 9.94 3.58
N THR A 23 6.68 9.98 3.01
CA THR A 23 7.22 11.23 2.48
C THR A 23 6.30 11.79 1.40
N VAL A 24 5.86 10.95 0.49
CA VAL A 24 4.95 11.38 -0.55
C VAL A 24 3.64 11.87 0.04
N CYS A 25 3.11 11.14 1.02
CA CYS A 25 1.87 11.55 1.66
C CYS A 25 2.02 12.91 2.32
N TYR A 26 3.15 13.15 2.95
CA TYR A 26 3.41 14.45 3.56
C TYR A 26 3.39 15.56 2.53
N MET A 27 3.96 15.30 1.37
CA MET A 27 4.05 16.34 0.34
C MET A 27 2.68 16.75 -0.16
N PHE A 28 1.71 15.86 -0.11
CA PHE A 28 0.37 16.15 -0.63
C PHE A 28 -0.65 16.38 0.47
N SER A 29 -0.22 16.43 1.72
CA SER A 29 -1.14 16.58 2.85
C SER A 29 -0.81 17.84 3.63
N LYS A 30 -1.80 18.33 4.36
CA LYS A 30 -1.65 19.55 5.14
C LYS A 30 -1.43 19.28 6.62
N ASN A 31 -1.86 18.11 7.09
CA ASN A 31 -1.72 17.78 8.50
C ASN A 31 -1.62 16.27 8.66
N GLU A 32 -1.41 15.85 9.90
CA GLU A 32 -1.18 14.44 10.17
C GLU A 32 -2.38 13.58 9.85
N ASP A 33 -3.57 14.10 10.10
CA ASP A 33 -4.77 13.32 9.79
C ASP A 33 -4.83 12.99 8.30
N GLU A 34 -4.53 13.98 7.47
CA GLU A 34 -4.53 13.76 6.03
C GLU A 34 -3.43 12.79 5.63
N VAL A 35 -2.27 12.88 6.26
CA VAL A 35 -1.20 11.95 5.96
C VAL A 35 -1.65 10.53 6.23
N ASN A 36 -2.27 10.31 7.39
CA ASN A 36 -2.74 8.98 7.73
C ASN A 36 -3.80 8.47 6.77
N ASP A 37 -4.75 9.32 6.42
CA ASP A 37 -5.78 8.93 5.48
C ASP A 37 -5.18 8.55 4.13
N LEU A 38 -4.27 9.39 3.64
CA LEU A 38 -3.66 9.13 2.34
C LEU A 38 -2.83 7.87 2.39
N PHE A 39 -2.12 7.66 3.48
CA PHE A 39 -1.33 6.45 3.63
C PHE A 39 -2.21 5.21 3.56
N GLN A 40 -3.34 5.24 4.26
CA GLN A 40 -4.27 4.12 4.21
C GLN A 40 -4.81 3.90 2.81
N GLU A 41 -5.14 4.97 2.11
CA GLU A 41 -5.61 4.84 0.73
C GLU A 41 -4.56 4.20 -0.15
N VAL A 42 -3.32 4.60 0.02
CA VAL A 42 -2.23 4.01 -0.75
C VAL A 42 -2.13 2.53 -0.47
N LEU A 43 -2.25 2.14 0.80
CA LEU A 43 -2.18 0.73 1.16
C LEU A 43 -3.32 -0.06 0.53
N ILE A 44 -4.52 0.50 0.56
CA ILE A 44 -5.66 -0.18 -0.03
C ILE A 44 -5.47 -0.36 -1.53
N ASN A 45 -5.01 0.68 -2.20
CA ASN A 45 -4.79 0.61 -3.64
C ASN A 45 -3.67 -0.37 -3.97
N LEU A 46 -2.63 -0.39 -3.15
CA LEU A 46 -1.54 -1.32 -3.34
C LEU A 46 -2.03 -2.75 -3.22
N TRP A 47 -2.85 -3.00 -2.20
CA TRP A 47 -3.41 -4.34 -2.00
C TRP A 47 -4.24 -4.78 -3.18
N LYS A 48 -5.10 -3.88 -3.66
CA LYS A 48 -5.93 -4.19 -4.82
C LYS A 48 -5.07 -4.43 -6.06
N GLY A 49 -4.04 -3.63 -6.22
CA GLY A 49 -3.15 -3.80 -7.36
C GLY A 49 -2.45 -5.13 -7.35
N LEU A 50 -2.01 -5.57 -6.17
CA LEU A 50 -1.36 -6.87 -6.06
C LEU A 50 -2.31 -7.99 -6.43
N GLN A 51 -3.54 -7.91 -5.95
CA GLN A 51 -4.51 -8.96 -6.26
C GLN A 51 -4.83 -9.00 -7.74
N ASN A 52 -4.97 -7.83 -8.35
CA ASN A 52 -5.26 -7.78 -9.78
C ASN A 52 -4.08 -8.30 -10.58
N PHE A 53 -2.90 -7.92 -10.18
CA PHE A 53 -1.70 -8.35 -10.89
C PHE A 53 -1.55 -9.86 -10.86
N ARG A 54 -1.87 -10.45 -9.73
CA ARG A 54 -1.76 -11.88 -9.58
C ARG A 54 -2.91 -12.62 -10.20
N GLY A 55 -3.90 -11.94 -10.40
CA GLY A 55 -4.85 -12.42 -10.94
C GLY A 55 -5.96 -12.96 -11.03
N GLU A 56 -5.77 -12.52 -11.22
CA GLU A 56 -6.50 -12.78 -11.53
C GLU A 56 -7.23 -12.91 -12.34
N SER A 57 -7.40 -12.83 -12.71
CA SER A 57 -8.04 -12.86 -13.53
C SER A 57 -8.79 -13.72 -13.92
N ASP A 58 -9.02 -13.99 -13.80
CA ASP A 58 -9.68 -14.57 -14.16
C ASP A 58 -10.14 -14.79 -14.23
#